data_3bcd843137541f14ac2ad4162d161f64
#
_entry.id   3bcd843137541f14ac2ad4162d161f64
#
_cell.length_a   1.000
_cell.length_b   1.000
_cell.length_c   1.000
_cell.angle_alpha   90.00
_cell.angle_beta   90.00
_cell.angle_gamma   90.00
#
_symmetry.space_group_name_H-M   'P 1'
#
loop_
_entity.id
_entity.type
_entity.pdbx_description
1 polymer ?
#
loop_
_entity_poly.entity_id
_entity_poly.type
_entity_poly.pdbx_seq_one_letter_code
_entity_poly.pdbx_strand_id
1 'polypeptide(L)'
;MGEVIVITSGKGGVGKTTTIGKLTHNYMENGKTVLLAAADTFRAAAIDQLQVWADRNNAQLIKHQENSDPGAVVYDAVQAAKARNTDVLICDTAGRLHNKKNLMEELRKISKIVNKEYPDAKVETLLVLDATTGQNALQQAKLFKEVADITGLVLTKLDGTAKGGIVLAIKHEMNIPVRYIGVGEQMDDLQEFNSKDFAKALFDEE
;
A
#
# COMPACT_ATOMS: atom_id res chain seq x y z
N MET A 1 13.73 10.81 11.65
CA MET A 1 13.04 11.21 10.40
C MET A 1 12.02 10.13 10.14
N GLY A 2 10.71 10.46 10.15
CA GLY A 2 9.63 9.49 9.97
C GLY A 2 9.43 9.12 8.50
N GLU A 3 8.83 7.97 8.28
CA GLU A 3 8.39 7.52 6.94
C GLU A 3 6.87 7.53 6.86
N VAL A 4 6.31 7.99 5.76
CA VAL A 4 4.87 7.94 5.48
C VAL A 4 4.64 7.08 4.24
N ILE A 5 3.87 6.01 4.39
CA ILE A 5 3.52 5.10 3.30
C ILE A 5 2.02 5.24 3.02
N VAL A 6 1.69 5.77 1.85
CA VAL A 6 0.30 5.82 1.35
C VAL A 6 0.06 4.58 0.51
N ILE A 7 -0.94 3.78 0.87
CA ILE A 7 -1.27 2.54 0.15
C ILE A 7 -2.62 2.66 -0.53
N THR A 8 -2.63 2.46 -1.83
CA THR A 8 -3.82 2.53 -2.68
C THR A 8 -3.96 1.31 -3.58
N SER A 9 -5.14 1.15 -4.18
CA SER A 9 -5.42 0.10 -5.17
C SER A 9 -6.51 0.56 -6.13
N GLY A 10 -6.58 -0.04 -7.31
CA GLY A 10 -7.62 0.28 -8.29
C GLY A 10 -8.89 -0.55 -8.14
N LYS A 11 -8.88 -1.60 -7.32
CA LYS A 11 -9.97 -2.56 -7.16
C LYS A 11 -9.99 -3.13 -5.76
N GLY A 12 -11.18 -3.51 -5.28
CA GLY A 12 -11.32 -4.30 -4.04
C GLY A 12 -10.85 -5.75 -4.24
N GLY A 13 -10.42 -6.40 -3.16
CA GLY A 13 -10.02 -7.81 -3.17
C GLY A 13 -8.61 -8.09 -3.72
N VAL A 14 -7.82 -7.05 -3.98
CA VAL A 14 -6.42 -7.20 -4.43
C VAL A 14 -5.42 -7.44 -3.29
N GLY A 15 -5.89 -7.60 -2.05
CA GLY A 15 -5.03 -7.83 -0.89
C GLY A 15 -4.43 -6.56 -0.26
N LYS A 16 -5.00 -5.37 -0.49
CA LYS A 16 -4.49 -4.10 0.06
C LYS A 16 -4.40 -4.12 1.58
N THR A 17 -5.48 -4.40 2.30
CA THR A 17 -5.51 -4.42 3.77
C THR A 17 -4.61 -5.51 4.35
N THR A 18 -4.53 -6.68 3.70
CA THR A 18 -3.57 -7.75 4.04
C THR A 18 -2.12 -7.28 3.87
N THR A 19 -1.83 -6.58 2.77
CA THR A 19 -0.50 -5.97 2.53
C THR A 19 -0.13 -5.01 3.66
N ILE A 20 -1.06 -4.14 4.08
CA ILE A 20 -0.84 -3.21 5.21
C ILE A 20 -0.51 -3.98 6.49
N GLY A 21 -1.30 -5.02 6.80
CA GLY A 21 -1.08 -5.84 7.99
C GLY A 21 0.29 -6.51 8.00
N LYS A 22 0.71 -7.09 6.88
CA LYS A 22 2.02 -7.74 6.72
C LYS A 22 3.18 -6.73 6.75
N LEU A 23 3.04 -5.57 6.12
CA LEU A 23 4.03 -4.49 6.21
C LEU A 23 4.19 -3.99 7.65
N THR A 24 3.07 -3.81 8.36
CA THR A 24 3.09 -3.45 9.77
C THR A 24 3.89 -4.46 10.59
N HIS A 25 3.62 -5.75 10.38
CA HIS A 25 4.37 -6.83 11.02
C HIS A 25 5.87 -6.74 10.74
N ASN A 26 6.25 -6.65 9.47
CA ASN A 26 7.66 -6.61 9.06
C ASN A 26 8.39 -5.40 9.67
N TYR A 27 7.78 -4.22 9.71
CA TYR A 27 8.39 -3.05 10.33
C TYR A 27 8.57 -3.23 11.85
N MET A 28 7.54 -3.78 12.53
CA MET A 28 7.59 -3.97 13.98
C MET A 28 8.58 -5.05 14.40
N GLU A 29 8.70 -6.14 13.64
CA GLU A 29 9.74 -7.16 13.84
C GLU A 29 11.16 -6.58 13.71
N ASN A 30 11.32 -5.54 12.87
CA ASN A 30 12.56 -4.79 12.73
C ASN A 30 12.71 -3.66 13.76
N GLY A 31 11.92 -3.67 14.85
CA GLY A 31 12.01 -2.74 15.97
C GLY A 31 11.49 -1.32 15.67
N LYS A 32 10.71 -1.13 14.59
CA LYS A 32 10.10 0.15 14.25
C LYS A 32 8.75 0.31 14.93
N THR A 33 8.44 1.54 15.34
CA THR A 33 7.10 1.91 15.77
C THR A 33 6.23 2.22 14.56
N VAL A 34 5.02 1.66 14.51
CA VAL A 34 4.07 1.82 13.39
C VAL A 34 2.76 2.41 13.86
N LEU A 35 2.25 3.37 13.10
CA LEU A 35 0.91 3.94 13.26
C LEU A 35 0.13 3.71 11.96
N LEU A 36 -1.12 3.27 12.08
CA LEU A 36 -2.02 3.05 10.96
C LEU A 36 -3.06 4.17 10.87
N ALA A 37 -3.45 4.55 9.66
CA ALA A 37 -4.53 5.50 9.38
C ALA A 37 -5.58 4.88 8.47
N ALA A 38 -6.83 4.76 8.94
CA ALA A 38 -7.96 4.22 8.19
C ALA A 38 -8.60 5.31 7.32
N ALA A 39 -7.96 5.65 6.21
CA ALA A 39 -8.46 6.67 5.29
C ALA A 39 -9.39 6.12 4.18
N ASP A 40 -9.68 4.82 4.12
CA ASP A 40 -10.81 4.25 3.35
C ASP A 40 -12.11 4.40 4.17
N THR A 41 -12.54 5.63 4.36
CA THR A 41 -13.66 5.99 5.27
C THR A 41 -15.04 5.63 4.73
N PHE A 42 -15.16 5.34 3.42
CA PHE A 42 -16.43 4.99 2.77
C PHE A 42 -16.84 3.52 2.95
N ARG A 43 -16.02 2.73 3.62
CA ARG A 43 -16.23 1.29 3.79
C ARG A 43 -16.01 0.89 5.23
N ALA A 44 -17.11 0.78 6.01
CA ALA A 44 -17.06 0.32 7.39
C ALA A 44 -16.27 -1.01 7.52
N ALA A 45 -16.53 -1.97 6.65
CA ALA A 45 -15.83 -3.25 6.65
C ALA A 45 -14.30 -3.13 6.39
N ALA A 46 -13.84 -2.09 5.68
CA ALA A 46 -12.40 -1.88 5.48
C ALA A 46 -11.75 -1.34 6.78
N ILE A 47 -12.44 -0.43 7.47
CA ILE A 47 -12.00 0.08 8.77
C ILE A 47 -11.91 -1.06 9.78
N ASP A 48 -12.93 -1.93 9.85
CA ASP A 48 -12.98 -3.08 10.76
C ASP A 48 -11.86 -4.09 10.44
N GLN A 49 -11.62 -4.39 9.16
CA GLN A 49 -10.52 -5.25 8.75
C GLN A 49 -9.16 -4.67 9.15
N LEU A 50 -8.97 -3.37 8.96
CA LEU A 50 -7.72 -2.72 9.35
C LEU A 50 -7.53 -2.73 10.87
N GLN A 51 -8.62 -2.59 11.65
CA GLN A 51 -8.57 -2.73 13.10
C GLN A 51 -8.09 -4.12 13.53
N VAL A 52 -8.60 -5.19 12.89
CA VAL A 52 -8.14 -6.57 13.17
C VAL A 52 -6.63 -6.71 12.93
N TRP A 53 -6.10 -6.11 11.87
CA TRP A 53 -4.66 -6.13 11.60
C TRP A 53 -3.87 -5.29 12.59
N ALA A 54 -4.39 -4.13 13.00
CA ALA A 54 -3.79 -3.30 14.05
C ALA A 54 -3.68 -4.08 15.36
N ASP A 55 -4.77 -4.73 15.77
CA ASP A 55 -4.82 -5.52 17.02
C ASP A 55 -3.85 -6.71 16.97
N ARG A 56 -3.79 -7.44 15.84
CA ARG A 56 -2.87 -8.58 15.66
C ARG A 56 -1.40 -8.18 15.78
N ASN A 57 -1.06 -7.00 15.31
CA ASN A 57 0.30 -6.47 15.36
C ASN A 57 0.58 -5.62 16.60
N ASN A 58 -0.41 -5.42 17.48
CA ASN A 58 -0.32 -4.47 18.58
C ASN A 58 0.07 -3.05 18.12
N ALA A 59 -0.38 -2.66 16.92
CA ALA A 59 -0.18 -1.35 16.33
C ALA A 59 -1.32 -0.40 16.66
N GLN A 60 -1.02 0.90 16.75
CA GLN A 60 -2.05 1.90 16.96
C GLN A 60 -2.76 2.26 15.63
N LEU A 61 -4.05 2.55 15.71
CA LEU A 61 -4.87 2.93 14.57
C LEU A 61 -5.56 4.28 14.82
N ILE A 62 -5.42 5.20 13.88
CA ILE A 62 -6.23 6.42 13.78
C ILE A 62 -7.37 6.15 12.81
N LYS A 63 -8.59 6.31 13.29
CA LYS A 63 -9.82 6.15 12.50
C LYS A 63 -10.86 7.17 12.92
N HIS A 64 -11.72 7.56 11.98
CA HIS A 64 -12.90 8.38 12.21
C HIS A 64 -14.17 7.55 11.94
N GLN A 65 -15.33 8.18 12.10
CA GLN A 65 -16.60 7.59 11.72
C GLN A 65 -16.67 7.32 10.23
N GLU A 66 -17.49 6.37 9.82
CA GLU A 66 -17.79 6.10 8.42
C GLU A 66 -18.24 7.38 7.70
N ASN A 67 -17.82 7.53 6.44
CA ASN A 67 -18.06 8.71 5.60
C ASN A 67 -17.40 10.01 6.08
N SER A 68 -16.47 9.97 7.02
CA SER A 68 -15.62 11.13 7.35
C SER A 68 -14.69 11.49 6.18
N ASP A 69 -14.18 12.71 6.19
CA ASP A 69 -13.18 13.15 5.20
C ASP A 69 -11.86 12.35 5.36
N PRO A 70 -11.43 11.59 4.34
CA PRO A 70 -10.15 10.87 4.37
C PRO A 70 -8.95 11.77 4.70
N GLY A 71 -8.97 13.01 4.21
CA GLY A 71 -7.94 13.99 4.50
C GLY A 71 -7.84 14.35 5.98
N ALA A 72 -8.98 14.43 6.68
CA ALA A 72 -8.99 14.69 8.12
C ALA A 72 -8.37 13.53 8.91
N VAL A 73 -8.65 12.28 8.54
CA VAL A 73 -8.02 11.09 9.13
C VAL A 73 -6.51 11.13 8.97
N VAL A 74 -6.03 11.42 7.75
CA VAL A 74 -4.58 11.50 7.47
C VAL A 74 -3.93 12.67 8.22
N TYR A 75 -4.60 13.82 8.30
CA TYR A 75 -4.12 14.96 9.08
C TYR A 75 -3.88 14.57 10.54
N ASP A 76 -4.90 14.00 11.19
CA ASP A 76 -4.81 13.59 12.59
C ASP A 76 -3.75 12.50 12.79
N ALA A 77 -3.64 11.56 11.84
CA ALA A 77 -2.61 10.52 11.88
C ALA A 77 -1.18 11.10 11.77
N VAL A 78 -0.96 12.10 10.92
CA VAL A 78 0.32 12.79 10.81
C VAL A 78 0.65 13.53 12.11
N GLN A 79 -0.31 14.26 12.70
CA GLN A 79 -0.09 14.94 13.98
C GLN A 79 0.23 13.93 15.10
N ALA A 80 -0.50 12.82 15.15
CA ALA A 80 -0.25 11.75 16.12
C ALA A 80 1.13 11.09 15.93
N ALA A 81 1.53 10.82 14.68
CA ALA A 81 2.83 10.25 14.36
C ALA A 81 3.99 11.15 14.80
N LYS A 82 3.88 12.45 14.54
CA LYS A 82 4.86 13.46 15.00
C LYS A 82 4.94 13.53 16.51
N ALA A 83 3.79 13.63 17.20
CA ALA A 83 3.73 13.74 18.64
C ALA A 83 4.29 12.52 19.39
N ARG A 84 4.18 11.34 18.77
CA ARG A 84 4.63 10.05 19.34
C ARG A 84 6.02 9.64 18.84
N ASN A 85 6.66 10.42 17.98
CA ASN A 85 7.90 10.06 17.30
C ASN A 85 7.83 8.70 16.61
N THR A 86 6.70 8.43 15.94
CA THR A 86 6.47 7.17 15.23
C THR A 86 7.42 7.06 14.02
N ASP A 87 8.04 5.90 13.85
CA ASP A 87 8.99 5.67 12.74
C ASP A 87 8.27 5.58 11.40
N VAL A 88 7.11 4.89 11.35
CA VAL A 88 6.37 4.63 10.11
C VAL A 88 4.88 4.89 10.30
N LEU A 89 4.31 5.76 9.46
CA LEU A 89 2.87 5.97 9.32
C LEU A 89 2.38 5.29 8.04
N ILE A 90 1.44 4.36 8.14
CA ILE A 90 0.84 3.69 6.97
C ILE A 90 -0.62 4.14 6.82
N CYS A 91 -0.94 4.75 5.67
CA CYS A 91 -2.28 5.25 5.35
C CYS A 91 -3.00 4.30 4.39
N ASP A 92 -4.09 3.69 4.84
CA ASP A 92 -5.00 2.89 4.00
C ASP A 92 -5.99 3.81 3.30
N THR A 93 -5.89 3.97 1.97
CA THR A 93 -6.77 4.84 1.19
C THR A 93 -7.84 4.06 0.45
N ALA A 94 -8.87 4.75 -0.04
CA ALA A 94 -9.87 4.14 -0.89
C ALA A 94 -9.25 3.46 -2.12
N GLY A 95 -9.87 2.38 -2.59
CA GLY A 95 -9.36 1.53 -3.66
C GLY A 95 -10.42 1.19 -4.71
N ARG A 96 -11.14 2.18 -5.25
CA ARG A 96 -12.19 1.93 -6.25
C ARG A 96 -12.06 2.86 -7.46
N LEU A 97 -11.69 2.28 -8.62
CA LEU A 97 -11.55 2.99 -9.89
C LEU A 97 -12.88 3.37 -10.58
N HIS A 98 -14.04 2.84 -10.15
CA HIS A 98 -15.31 3.20 -10.79
C HIS A 98 -15.67 4.69 -10.59
N ASN A 99 -15.04 5.37 -9.63
CA ASN A 99 -15.04 6.83 -9.58
C ASN A 99 -13.59 7.35 -9.61
N LYS A 100 -12.95 7.15 -10.75
CA LYS A 100 -11.53 7.47 -10.97
C LYS A 100 -11.21 8.92 -10.56
N LYS A 101 -12.05 9.88 -10.94
CA LYS A 101 -11.83 11.30 -10.66
C LYS A 101 -11.77 11.57 -9.14
N ASN A 102 -12.73 11.07 -8.39
CA ASN A 102 -12.79 11.28 -6.94
C ASN A 102 -11.60 10.63 -6.22
N LEU A 103 -11.25 9.39 -6.60
CA LEU A 103 -10.09 8.70 -6.03
C LEU A 103 -8.79 9.47 -6.26
N MET A 104 -8.61 10.04 -7.45
CA MET A 104 -7.42 10.82 -7.78
C MET A 104 -7.37 12.16 -7.06
N GLU A 105 -8.51 12.84 -6.91
CA GLU A 105 -8.60 14.06 -6.10
C GLU A 105 -8.31 13.79 -4.63
N GLU A 106 -8.80 12.67 -4.09
CA GLU A 106 -8.52 12.21 -2.73
C GLU A 106 -7.02 11.93 -2.52
N LEU A 107 -6.38 11.16 -3.41
CA LEU A 107 -4.95 10.87 -3.32
C LEU A 107 -4.11 12.16 -3.40
N ARG A 108 -4.45 13.09 -4.29
CA ARG A 108 -3.78 14.39 -4.36
C ARG A 108 -3.97 15.22 -3.08
N LYS A 109 -5.15 15.19 -2.48
CA LYS A 109 -5.42 15.86 -1.20
C LYS A 109 -4.57 15.26 -0.09
N ILE A 110 -4.52 13.94 0.01
CA ILE A 110 -3.69 13.21 0.98
C ILE A 110 -2.21 13.58 0.81
N SER A 111 -1.67 13.50 -0.42
CA SER A 111 -0.30 13.91 -0.72
C SER A 111 0.01 15.34 -0.28
N LYS A 112 -0.89 16.28 -0.57
CA LYS A 112 -0.73 17.69 -0.16
C LYS A 112 -0.70 17.84 1.36
N ILE A 113 -1.55 17.11 2.08
CA ILE A 113 -1.58 17.13 3.56
C ILE A 113 -0.27 16.59 4.10
N VAL A 114 0.17 15.42 3.65
CA VAL A 114 1.43 14.82 4.12
C VAL A 114 2.61 15.74 3.87
N ASN A 115 2.78 16.25 2.64
CA ASN A 115 3.89 17.12 2.29
C ASN A 115 3.89 18.45 3.07
N LYS A 116 2.71 18.99 3.37
CA LYS A 116 2.59 20.24 4.15
C LYS A 116 2.84 20.01 5.63
N GLU A 117 2.24 18.98 6.21
CA GLU A 117 2.24 18.75 7.65
C GLU A 117 3.46 17.97 8.14
N TYR A 118 4.12 17.22 7.25
CA TYR A 118 5.31 16.43 7.57
C TYR A 118 6.39 16.54 6.46
N PRO A 119 6.90 17.75 6.18
CA PRO A 119 7.80 18.00 5.04
C PRO A 119 9.12 17.23 5.10
N ASP A 120 9.57 16.85 6.29
CA ASP A 120 10.82 16.09 6.50
C ASP A 120 10.62 14.57 6.43
N ALA A 121 9.40 14.08 6.25
CA ALA A 121 9.15 12.65 6.14
C ALA A 121 9.55 12.12 4.77
N LYS A 122 10.11 10.91 4.74
CA LYS A 122 10.20 10.14 3.50
C LYS A 122 8.80 9.64 3.13
N VAL A 123 8.28 10.07 1.99
CA VAL A 123 6.94 9.69 1.53
C VAL A 123 7.06 8.65 0.43
N GLU A 124 6.37 7.52 0.60
CA GLU A 124 6.18 6.51 -0.44
C GLU A 124 4.68 6.34 -0.74
N THR A 125 4.33 6.23 -2.01
CA THR A 125 2.97 5.90 -2.46
C THR A 125 3.02 4.55 -3.17
N LEU A 126 2.45 3.53 -2.53
CA LEU A 126 2.45 2.16 -3.02
C LEU A 126 1.10 1.81 -3.66
N LEU A 127 1.14 1.34 -4.90
CA LEU A 127 -0.02 0.79 -5.59
C LEU A 127 -0.03 -0.74 -5.46
N VAL A 128 -1.08 -1.28 -4.86
CA VAL A 128 -1.29 -2.72 -4.72
C VAL A 128 -2.06 -3.27 -5.92
N LEU A 129 -1.49 -4.27 -6.56
CA LEU A 129 -2.04 -4.95 -7.74
C LEU A 129 -2.09 -6.46 -7.52
N ASP A 130 -3.14 -7.09 -7.99
CA ASP A 130 -3.30 -8.54 -8.02
C ASP A 130 -2.61 -9.11 -9.27
N ALA A 131 -1.53 -9.85 -9.07
CA ALA A 131 -0.72 -10.41 -10.15
C ALA A 131 -1.50 -11.42 -11.03
N THR A 132 -2.53 -12.07 -10.49
CA THR A 132 -3.36 -13.03 -11.23
C THR A 132 -4.21 -12.37 -12.32
N THR A 133 -4.40 -11.06 -12.25
CA THR A 133 -5.21 -10.31 -13.23
C THR A 133 -4.44 -9.94 -14.51
N GLY A 134 -3.15 -10.25 -14.59
CA GLY A 134 -2.33 -10.08 -15.79
C GLY A 134 -2.40 -8.69 -16.39
N GLN A 135 -2.83 -8.58 -17.65
CA GLN A 135 -2.93 -7.31 -18.38
C GLN A 135 -3.82 -6.25 -17.70
N ASN A 136 -4.82 -6.66 -16.92
CA ASN A 136 -5.65 -5.73 -16.16
C ASN A 136 -4.84 -5.02 -15.05
N ALA A 137 -3.90 -5.72 -14.40
CA ALA A 137 -2.99 -5.10 -13.44
C ALA A 137 -2.11 -4.04 -14.10
N LEU A 138 -1.57 -4.33 -15.28
CA LEU A 138 -0.78 -3.39 -16.05
C LEU A 138 -1.58 -2.14 -16.47
N GLN A 139 -2.82 -2.32 -16.93
CA GLN A 139 -3.70 -1.19 -17.27
C GLN A 139 -4.03 -0.34 -16.03
N GLN A 140 -4.29 -0.94 -14.88
CA GLN A 140 -4.48 -0.20 -13.64
C GLN A 140 -3.22 0.60 -13.29
N ALA A 141 -2.04 -0.01 -13.36
CA ALA A 141 -0.78 0.66 -13.08
C ALA A 141 -0.57 1.89 -13.99
N LYS A 142 -0.82 1.77 -15.29
CA LYS A 142 -0.74 2.90 -16.25
C LYS A 142 -1.67 4.04 -15.85
N LEU A 143 -2.92 3.72 -15.52
CA LEU A 143 -3.92 4.72 -15.12
C LEU A 143 -3.51 5.48 -13.85
N PHE A 144 -2.96 4.78 -12.87
CA PHE A 144 -2.49 5.42 -11.63
C PHE A 144 -1.24 6.28 -11.85
N LYS A 145 -0.31 5.83 -12.70
CA LYS A 145 0.90 6.60 -13.02
C LYS A 145 0.60 7.97 -13.61
N GLU A 146 -0.45 8.09 -14.44
CA GLU A 146 -0.85 9.36 -15.06
C GLU A 146 -1.35 10.41 -14.07
N VAL A 147 -1.80 10.00 -12.88
CA VAL A 147 -2.63 10.84 -12.01
C VAL A 147 -2.20 10.85 -10.53
N ALA A 148 -1.30 9.96 -10.13
CA ALA A 148 -0.75 9.89 -8.79
C ALA A 148 0.76 9.62 -8.86
N ASP A 149 1.51 10.22 -7.93
CA ASP A 149 2.94 10.02 -7.80
C ASP A 149 3.23 8.66 -7.14
N ILE A 150 2.98 7.58 -7.89
CA ILE A 150 3.27 6.21 -7.43
C ILE A 150 4.78 6.01 -7.40
N THR A 151 5.32 5.71 -6.23
CA THR A 151 6.76 5.50 -6.03
C THR A 151 7.15 4.03 -6.06
N GLY A 152 6.18 3.12 -5.88
CA GLY A 152 6.42 1.69 -5.89
C GLY A 152 5.16 0.86 -6.08
N LEU A 153 5.36 -0.40 -6.45
CA LEU A 153 4.30 -1.38 -6.66
C LEU A 153 4.41 -2.51 -5.66
N VAL A 154 3.26 -3.01 -5.24
CA VAL A 154 3.12 -4.26 -4.49
C VAL A 154 2.34 -5.23 -5.36
N LEU A 155 2.91 -6.37 -5.67
CA LEU A 155 2.27 -7.43 -6.45
C LEU A 155 1.86 -8.56 -5.51
N THR A 156 0.56 -8.73 -5.32
CA THR A 156 -0.01 -9.79 -4.48
C THR A 156 -0.36 -11.02 -5.28
N LYS A 157 -0.52 -12.17 -4.61
CA LYS A 157 -0.94 -13.46 -5.19
C LYS A 157 -0.02 -13.94 -6.32
N LEU A 158 1.27 -13.69 -6.18
CA LEU A 158 2.24 -14.08 -7.18
C LEU A 158 2.38 -15.61 -7.27
N ASP A 159 2.15 -16.32 -6.17
CA ASP A 159 2.05 -17.76 -6.05
C ASP A 159 0.96 -18.39 -6.94
N GLY A 160 -0.08 -17.64 -7.26
CA GLY A 160 -1.17 -18.05 -8.18
C GLY A 160 -0.90 -17.80 -9.66
N THR A 161 0.29 -17.33 -10.04
CA THR A 161 0.61 -16.98 -11.43
C THR A 161 1.64 -17.91 -12.05
N ALA A 162 1.43 -18.29 -13.32
CA ALA A 162 2.45 -18.99 -14.07
C ALA A 162 3.64 -18.03 -14.35
N LYS A 163 4.78 -18.28 -13.69
CA LYS A 163 6.09 -17.67 -13.98
C LYS A 163 6.19 -16.13 -13.80
N GLY A 164 5.32 -15.47 -13.02
CA GLY A 164 5.51 -14.03 -12.69
C GLY A 164 5.66 -13.08 -13.88
N GLY A 165 5.22 -13.44 -15.07
CA GLY A 165 5.41 -12.65 -16.30
C GLY A 165 4.89 -11.21 -16.23
N ILE A 166 3.92 -10.96 -15.36
CA ILE A 166 3.40 -9.61 -15.09
C ILE A 166 4.48 -8.67 -14.52
N VAL A 167 5.43 -9.18 -13.73
CA VAL A 167 6.55 -8.39 -13.17
C VAL A 167 7.41 -7.84 -14.30
N LEU A 168 7.73 -8.68 -15.31
CA LEU A 168 8.52 -8.28 -16.46
C LEU A 168 7.80 -7.23 -17.31
N ALA A 169 6.49 -7.43 -17.56
CA ALA A 169 5.68 -6.48 -18.32
C ALA A 169 5.62 -5.11 -17.60
N ILE A 170 5.37 -5.09 -16.31
CA ILE A 170 5.36 -3.87 -15.50
C ILE A 170 6.72 -3.18 -15.55
N LYS A 171 7.81 -3.91 -15.34
CA LYS A 171 9.16 -3.35 -15.38
C LYS A 171 9.49 -2.72 -16.74
N HIS A 172 9.10 -3.39 -17.83
CA HIS A 172 9.34 -2.91 -19.18
C HIS A 172 8.55 -1.63 -19.51
N GLU A 173 7.28 -1.57 -19.11
CA GLU A 173 6.38 -0.51 -19.56
C GLU A 173 6.24 0.67 -18.57
N MET A 174 6.51 0.46 -17.29
CA MET A 174 6.10 1.43 -16.27
C MET A 174 7.24 2.27 -15.69
N ASN A 175 8.46 1.75 -15.68
CA ASN A 175 9.61 2.37 -14.98
C ASN A 175 9.32 2.73 -13.50
N ILE A 176 8.35 2.03 -12.88
CA ILE A 176 8.07 2.11 -11.44
C ILE A 176 8.64 0.85 -10.79
N PRO A 177 9.40 0.95 -9.70
CA PRO A 177 9.97 -0.22 -9.06
C PRO A 177 8.87 -1.08 -8.42
N VAL A 178 8.97 -2.40 -8.56
CA VAL A 178 8.29 -3.34 -7.67
C VAL A 178 9.04 -3.29 -6.34
N ARG A 179 8.33 -3.03 -5.24
CA ARG A 179 8.89 -2.93 -3.90
C ARG A 179 8.68 -4.23 -3.13
N TYR A 180 7.48 -4.78 -3.21
CA TYR A 180 7.09 -5.97 -2.47
C TYR A 180 6.33 -6.95 -3.36
N ILE A 181 6.46 -8.22 -3.03
CA ILE A 181 5.70 -9.32 -3.64
C ILE A 181 5.01 -10.13 -2.53
N GLY A 182 3.76 -10.48 -2.75
CA GLY A 182 3.00 -11.41 -1.91
C GLY A 182 2.99 -12.80 -2.56
N VAL A 183 3.55 -13.76 -1.86
CA VAL A 183 3.77 -15.14 -2.34
C VAL A 183 3.00 -16.19 -1.53
N GLY A 184 2.01 -15.78 -0.76
CA GLY A 184 1.17 -16.65 0.05
C GLY A 184 0.37 -15.91 1.12
N GLU A 185 -0.27 -16.66 2.01
CA GLU A 185 -1.23 -16.15 3.00
C GLU A 185 -0.61 -15.87 4.39
N GLN A 186 0.57 -16.43 4.70
CA GLN A 186 1.23 -16.26 5.99
C GLN A 186 1.75 -14.83 6.19
N MET A 187 2.04 -14.45 7.44
CA MET A 187 2.52 -13.10 7.76
C MET A 187 3.82 -12.76 7.02
N ASP A 188 4.72 -13.73 6.91
CA ASP A 188 6.05 -13.57 6.28
C ASP A 188 6.02 -13.69 4.75
N ASP A 189 4.85 -13.97 4.15
CA ASP A 189 4.68 -14.13 2.70
C ASP A 189 4.62 -12.80 1.94
N LEU A 190 4.86 -11.66 2.59
CA LEU A 190 5.13 -10.40 1.93
C LEU A 190 6.63 -10.11 2.00
N GLN A 191 7.30 -10.20 0.87
CA GLN A 191 8.75 -10.08 0.76
C GLN A 191 9.15 -8.81 -0.01
N GLU A 192 10.29 -8.23 0.33
CA GLU A 192 10.91 -7.21 -0.51
C GLU A 192 11.30 -7.84 -1.86
N PHE A 193 11.03 -7.10 -2.94
CA PHE A 193 11.33 -7.59 -4.27
C PHE A 193 12.83 -7.52 -4.55
N ASN A 194 13.44 -8.68 -4.78
CA ASN A 194 14.81 -8.81 -5.24
C ASN A 194 14.81 -9.29 -6.71
N SER A 195 15.29 -8.45 -7.61
CA SER A 195 15.28 -8.75 -9.05
C SER A 195 16.20 -9.92 -9.45
N LYS A 196 17.29 -10.16 -8.71
CA LYS A 196 18.21 -11.28 -8.97
C LYS A 196 17.58 -12.60 -8.56
N ASP A 197 17.01 -12.66 -7.36
CA ASP A 197 16.35 -13.86 -6.84
C ASP A 197 15.10 -14.17 -7.68
N PHE A 198 14.36 -13.15 -8.08
CA PHE A 198 13.20 -13.30 -8.96
C PHE A 198 13.61 -13.84 -10.34
N ALA A 199 14.65 -13.28 -10.95
CA ALA A 199 15.13 -13.76 -12.25
C ALA A 199 15.62 -15.20 -12.15
N LYS A 200 16.34 -15.55 -11.09
CA LYS A 200 16.79 -16.91 -10.83
C LYS A 200 15.60 -17.88 -10.74
N ALA A 201 14.60 -17.54 -9.89
CA ALA A 201 13.40 -18.38 -9.75
C ALA A 201 12.56 -18.47 -11.05
N LEU A 202 12.69 -17.49 -11.96
CA LEU A 202 11.95 -17.48 -13.23
C LEU A 202 12.58 -18.38 -14.29
N PHE A 203 13.92 -18.52 -14.30
CA PHE A 203 14.69 -19.17 -15.34
C PHE A 203 15.42 -20.45 -14.90
N ASP A 204 15.53 -20.72 -13.58
CA ASP A 204 15.97 -22.02 -13.11
C ASP A 204 14.84 -23.03 -13.41
N GLU A 205 15.05 -23.84 -14.43
CA GLU A 205 14.26 -25.05 -14.66
C GLU A 205 14.65 -26.07 -13.57
N GLU A 206 13.64 -26.70 -12.94
CA GLU A 206 13.84 -27.86 -12.08
C GLU A 206 14.49 -29.03 -12.83
#